data_d8bee5d24784f3dabdcc46dd0708cfc9
#
_entry.id   d8bee5d24784f3dabdcc46dd0708cfc9
#
_cell.length_a   1.000
_cell.length_b   1.000
_cell.length_c   1.000
_cell.angle_alpha   90.00
_cell.angle_beta   90.00
_cell.angle_gamma   90.00
#
_symmetry.space_group_name_H-M   'P 1'
#
loop_
_entity.id
_entity.type
_entity.pdbx_description
1 polymer ?
#
loop_
_entity_poly.entity_id
_entity_poly.type
_entity_poly.pdbx_seq_one_letter_code
_entity_poly.pdbx_strand_id
1 'polypeptide(L)'
;MNIIKDYIFEENNLNFSKIEDIIAESSGPSIDLSDLYMQYTTVESWTCEDGIVKSGSQHIDSGYGIRSISNEKTGFSYGNNFNFSEIIKAAKLSKSIIKSNSSQSLNLKEYSDFEKLYISESPLASVTDDQKVSFLREINKYIKGKDKRVQQVIINLSSSFDSVFVANSLGTYCFDDRPLVRFNVMVILKSGERVERGSAGGGGRYTYPVLLDTKRPYELADEAIRIADVNLTSKPCKAGNTTVVLGSGWPGVLLHEAVGHGLEGDFNRKKTSNFSDLIGQKVASDLCTVIDDGTIKDRRGSLSIDDEGTPTAKNTLIENGVLKGYMQDLMNARLMNVKPTGNGRRESYAHLPMPRMTNTYMLGGTSDANEIIDSVKDGIYAVNFSGGQVDITSGQFVFTASEAYKIESGKVKHAIKGMTLIGNGPDVLKKVSMVANDMKLDDGVGTCGKEGQSVPVGVGQPTLKIDDITVCLLYTSPSPRDPH
;
A
#
# COMPACT_ATOMS: atom_id res chain seq x y z
N MET A 1 0.76 14.61 23.71
CA MET A 1 0.88 13.35 24.47
C MET A 1 1.57 12.35 23.56
N ASN A 2 2.65 11.72 23.97
CA ASN A 2 3.31 10.71 23.16
C ASN A 2 3.03 9.35 23.79
N ILE A 3 2.19 8.54 23.14
CA ILE A 3 1.69 7.28 23.69
C ILE A 3 2.83 6.33 24.08
N ILE A 4 3.91 6.25 23.30
CA ILE A 4 5.07 5.40 23.66
C ILE A 4 5.72 5.86 24.95
N LYS A 5 5.92 7.18 25.14
CA LYS A 5 6.50 7.72 26.37
C LYS A 5 5.58 7.47 27.56
N ASP A 6 4.29 7.75 27.40
CA ASP A 6 3.32 7.70 28.50
C ASP A 6 2.96 6.27 28.89
N TYR A 7 2.63 5.39 27.93
CA TYR A 7 2.16 4.01 28.22
C TYR A 7 3.26 2.95 28.20
N ILE A 8 4.34 3.12 27.45
CA ILE A 8 5.40 2.10 27.41
C ILE A 8 6.54 2.49 28.33
N PHE A 9 7.06 3.71 28.24
CA PHE A 9 8.23 4.09 29.03
C PHE A 9 7.88 4.32 30.50
N GLU A 10 6.87 5.15 30.81
CA GLU A 10 6.55 5.50 32.19
C GLU A 10 5.98 4.31 32.96
N GLU A 11 4.99 3.60 32.42
CA GLU A 11 4.36 2.46 33.11
C GLU A 11 5.33 1.29 33.36
N ASN A 12 6.35 1.10 32.51
CA ASN A 12 7.34 0.03 32.65
C ASN A 12 8.68 0.53 33.19
N ASN A 13 8.72 1.78 33.67
CA ASN A 13 9.95 2.39 34.20
C ASN A 13 11.12 2.26 33.22
N LEU A 14 10.86 2.40 31.91
CA LEU A 14 11.87 2.50 30.85
C LEU A 14 12.34 3.94 30.73
N ASN A 15 13.62 4.13 30.42
CA ASN A 15 14.21 5.42 30.12
C ASN A 15 15.31 5.26 29.05
N PHE A 16 15.85 6.37 28.53
CA PHE A 16 16.81 6.31 27.43
C PHE A 16 18.09 5.53 27.81
N SER A 17 18.55 5.59 29.06
CA SER A 17 19.69 4.76 29.51
C SER A 17 19.41 3.27 29.38
N LYS A 18 18.20 2.82 29.74
CA LYS A 18 17.79 1.41 29.55
C LYS A 18 17.65 1.05 28.07
N ILE A 19 17.20 1.98 27.22
CA ILE A 19 17.17 1.77 25.78
C ILE A 19 18.59 1.63 25.21
N GLU A 20 19.53 2.45 25.66
CA GLU A 20 20.96 2.31 25.31
C GLU A 20 21.51 0.95 25.72
N ASP A 21 21.18 0.45 26.92
CA ASP A 21 21.59 -0.88 27.39
C ASP A 21 21.01 -1.99 26.50
N ILE A 22 19.73 -1.87 26.06
CA ILE A 22 19.08 -2.85 25.17
C ILE A 22 19.80 -2.89 23.81
N ILE A 23 20.07 -1.73 23.22
CA ILE A 23 20.78 -1.65 21.93
C ILE A 23 22.24 -2.12 22.10
N ALA A 24 22.92 -1.76 23.18
CA ALA A 24 24.26 -2.24 23.48
C ALA A 24 24.32 -3.78 23.60
N GLU A 25 23.32 -4.39 24.24
CA GLU A 25 23.24 -5.84 24.41
C GLU A 25 22.97 -6.58 23.08
N SER A 26 22.16 -6.00 22.18
CA SER A 26 21.89 -6.55 20.86
C SER A 26 22.97 -6.25 19.81
N SER A 27 23.95 -5.38 20.15
CA SER A 27 25.06 -4.93 19.31
C SER A 27 26.37 -5.60 19.68
N GLY A 28 27.44 -5.35 18.91
CA GLY A 28 28.80 -5.80 19.18
C GLY A 28 29.69 -5.75 17.93
N PRO A 29 31.00 -6.03 18.05
CA PRO A 29 31.97 -5.87 16.95
C PRO A 29 31.67 -6.65 15.68
N SER A 30 30.89 -7.73 15.78
CA SER A 30 30.49 -8.57 14.65
C SER A 30 29.04 -8.34 14.22
N ILE A 31 28.35 -7.35 14.80
CA ILE A 31 27.00 -6.92 14.42
C ILE A 31 27.14 -5.64 13.61
N ASP A 32 26.64 -5.67 12.39
CA ASP A 32 26.71 -4.52 11.47
C ASP A 32 25.62 -3.48 11.79
N LEU A 33 24.46 -3.96 12.22
CA LEU A 33 23.30 -3.14 12.58
C LEU A 33 22.47 -3.87 13.63
N SER A 34 21.99 -3.13 14.61
CA SER A 34 20.95 -3.59 15.55
C SER A 34 19.91 -2.50 15.69
N ASP A 35 18.64 -2.89 15.80
CA ASP A 35 17.54 -1.97 16.07
C ASP A 35 16.54 -2.54 17.06
N LEU A 36 15.88 -1.62 17.75
CA LEU A 36 14.72 -1.82 18.61
C LEU A 36 13.56 -1.03 17.99
N TYR A 37 12.49 -1.72 17.69
CA TYR A 37 11.22 -1.13 17.27
C TYR A 37 10.17 -1.38 18.33
N MET A 38 9.54 -0.35 18.84
CA MET A 38 8.40 -0.45 19.74
C MET A 38 7.17 0.14 19.08
N GLN A 39 6.03 -0.48 19.30
CA GLN A 39 4.76 -0.09 18.70
C GLN A 39 3.63 -0.18 19.72
N TYR A 40 2.73 0.80 19.65
CA TYR A 40 1.44 0.77 20.30
C TYR A 40 0.39 1.14 19.25
N THR A 41 -0.49 0.21 18.93
CA THR A 41 -1.50 0.34 17.89
C THR A 41 -2.89 0.28 18.48
N THR A 42 -3.74 1.22 18.10
CA THR A 42 -5.18 1.15 18.32
C THR A 42 -5.87 1.04 16.97
N VAL A 43 -6.80 0.11 16.83
CA VAL A 43 -7.58 -0.11 15.60
C VAL A 43 -9.05 -0.09 15.95
N GLU A 44 -9.84 0.51 15.07
CA GLU A 44 -11.30 0.46 15.18
C GLU A 44 -11.91 0.15 13.81
N SER A 45 -13.03 -0.58 13.81
CA SER A 45 -13.80 -0.83 12.60
C SER A 45 -15.30 -0.86 12.86
N TRP A 46 -16.07 -0.32 11.93
CA TRP A 46 -17.52 -0.25 11.94
C TRP A 46 -18.06 -0.79 10.62
N THR A 47 -19.03 -1.69 10.71
CA THR A 47 -19.73 -2.23 9.53
C THR A 47 -21.21 -1.94 9.64
N CYS A 48 -21.75 -1.28 8.62
CA CYS A 48 -23.18 -1.02 8.48
C CYS A 48 -23.72 -1.74 7.22
N GLU A 49 -24.75 -2.53 7.41
CA GLU A 49 -25.45 -3.24 6.33
C GLU A 49 -26.92 -2.84 6.33
N ASP A 50 -27.38 -2.30 5.20
CA ASP A 50 -28.75 -1.83 5.01
C ASP A 50 -29.27 -0.92 6.14
N GLY A 51 -28.40 -0.03 6.64
CA GLY A 51 -28.72 0.93 7.71
C GLY A 51 -28.63 0.36 9.13
N ILE A 52 -28.31 -0.93 9.28
CA ILE A 52 -28.11 -1.60 10.57
C ILE A 52 -26.60 -1.71 10.81
N VAL A 53 -26.11 -1.13 11.89
CA VAL A 53 -24.73 -1.35 12.33
C VAL A 53 -24.63 -2.78 12.87
N LYS A 54 -23.90 -3.63 12.15
CA LYS A 54 -23.72 -5.06 12.47
C LYS A 54 -22.61 -5.29 13.47
N SER A 55 -21.56 -4.49 13.39
CA SER A 55 -20.42 -4.59 14.28
C SER A 55 -19.75 -3.24 14.47
N GLY A 56 -19.28 -3.00 15.66
CA GLY A 56 -18.27 -2.03 16.04
C GLY A 56 -17.23 -2.76 16.87
N SER A 57 -15.97 -2.67 16.52
CA SER A 57 -14.88 -3.31 17.25
C SER A 57 -13.73 -2.35 17.46
N GLN A 58 -13.09 -2.46 18.61
CA GLN A 58 -11.85 -1.77 18.92
C GLN A 58 -10.83 -2.82 19.41
N HIS A 59 -9.60 -2.68 18.96
CA HIS A 59 -8.49 -3.53 19.34
C HIS A 59 -7.27 -2.71 19.67
N ILE A 60 -6.53 -3.11 20.69
CA ILE A 60 -5.24 -2.53 21.09
C ILE A 60 -4.20 -3.63 21.03
N ASP A 61 -3.08 -3.35 20.37
CA ASP A 61 -1.90 -4.22 20.34
C ASP A 61 -0.65 -3.41 20.62
N SER A 62 0.29 -3.98 21.35
CA SER A 62 1.55 -3.32 21.67
C SER A 62 2.67 -4.33 21.90
N GLY A 63 3.87 -3.96 21.49
CA GLY A 63 5.02 -4.82 21.67
C GLY A 63 6.31 -4.20 21.13
N TYR A 64 7.34 -5.01 21.14
CA TYR A 64 8.67 -4.64 20.65
C TYR A 64 9.26 -5.75 19.77
N GLY A 65 10.08 -5.37 18.80
CA GLY A 65 10.92 -6.24 18.02
C GLY A 65 12.38 -5.77 18.08
N ILE A 66 13.31 -6.70 18.28
CA ILE A 66 14.74 -6.45 18.30
C ILE A 66 15.41 -7.26 17.21
N ARG A 67 16.19 -6.59 16.39
CA ARG A 67 16.90 -7.21 15.28
C ARG A 67 18.41 -6.97 15.43
N SER A 68 19.19 -8.01 15.13
CA SER A 68 20.66 -7.94 15.02
C SER A 68 21.08 -8.51 13.68
N ILE A 69 21.86 -7.75 12.91
CA ILE A 69 22.29 -8.10 11.54
C ILE A 69 23.80 -8.27 11.52
N SER A 70 24.26 -9.34 10.91
CA SER A 70 25.66 -9.57 10.58
C SER A 70 25.79 -10.13 9.17
N ASN A 71 26.33 -9.33 8.26
CA ASN A 71 26.30 -9.61 6.82
C ASN A 71 24.87 -9.86 6.33
N GLU A 72 24.58 -11.07 5.88
CA GLU A 72 23.23 -11.50 5.42
C GLU A 72 22.40 -12.21 6.50
N LYS A 73 23.00 -12.45 7.68
CA LYS A 73 22.31 -13.14 8.77
C LYS A 73 21.55 -12.13 9.62
N THR A 74 20.31 -12.43 9.87
CA THR A 74 19.44 -11.64 10.75
C THR A 74 18.95 -12.48 11.89
N GLY A 75 19.22 -12.06 13.13
CA GLY A 75 18.55 -12.56 14.33
C GLY A 75 17.44 -11.61 14.71
N PHE A 76 16.30 -12.18 15.08
CA PHE A 76 15.12 -11.41 15.44
C PHE A 76 14.42 -12.04 16.64
N SER A 77 14.01 -11.17 17.56
CA SER A 77 13.23 -11.56 18.74
C SER A 77 12.19 -10.47 19.00
N TYR A 78 10.99 -10.86 19.36
CA TYR A 78 9.90 -9.93 19.66
C TYR A 78 9.11 -10.36 20.89
N GLY A 79 8.37 -9.43 21.47
CA GLY A 79 7.52 -9.69 22.62
C GLY A 79 6.59 -8.51 22.91
N ASN A 80 5.68 -8.72 23.83
CA ASN A 80 4.70 -7.73 24.30
C ASN A 80 4.81 -7.43 25.81
N ASN A 81 5.79 -8.01 26.49
CA ASN A 81 6.07 -7.73 27.90
C ASN A 81 7.24 -6.72 27.99
N PHE A 82 6.91 -5.48 28.32
CA PHE A 82 7.87 -4.37 28.38
C PHE A 82 8.75 -4.36 29.65
N ASN A 83 8.75 -5.42 30.46
CA ASN A 83 9.69 -5.54 31.55
C ASN A 83 11.13 -5.51 31.01
N PHE A 84 11.98 -4.63 31.56
CA PHE A 84 13.35 -4.43 31.09
C PHE A 84 14.14 -5.75 31.00
N SER A 85 14.01 -6.67 31.99
CA SER A 85 14.71 -7.95 31.97
C SER A 85 14.27 -8.86 30.81
N GLU A 86 13.00 -8.79 30.36
CA GLU A 86 12.50 -9.56 29.23
C GLU A 86 13.01 -8.97 27.90
N ILE A 87 13.06 -7.64 27.79
CA ILE A 87 13.61 -6.97 26.62
C ILE A 87 15.11 -7.28 26.48
N ILE A 88 15.87 -7.27 27.57
CA ILE A 88 17.29 -7.65 27.56
C ILE A 88 17.48 -9.12 27.14
N LYS A 89 16.63 -10.04 27.59
CA LYS A 89 16.67 -11.44 27.10
C LYS A 89 16.42 -11.51 25.59
N ALA A 90 15.45 -10.76 25.08
CA ALA A 90 15.16 -10.68 23.65
C ALA A 90 16.34 -10.11 22.86
N ALA A 91 17.01 -9.08 23.39
CA ALA A 91 18.24 -8.52 22.80
C ALA A 91 19.38 -9.54 22.69
N LYS A 92 19.59 -10.33 23.76
CA LYS A 92 20.57 -11.42 23.74
C LYS A 92 20.21 -12.51 22.74
N LEU A 93 18.91 -12.87 22.63
CA LEU A 93 18.43 -13.86 21.68
C LEU A 93 18.62 -13.39 20.24
N SER A 94 18.30 -12.14 19.91
CA SER A 94 18.53 -11.61 18.55
C SER A 94 19.99 -11.64 18.15
N LYS A 95 20.91 -11.36 19.10
CA LYS A 95 22.35 -11.42 18.87
C LYS A 95 22.90 -12.84 18.77
N SER A 96 22.20 -13.86 19.28
CA SER A 96 22.70 -15.24 19.38
C SER A 96 23.00 -15.91 18.03
N ILE A 97 22.58 -15.30 16.89
CA ILE A 97 23.01 -15.71 15.53
C ILE A 97 24.53 -15.65 15.35
N ILE A 98 25.23 -14.92 16.23
CA ILE A 98 26.70 -14.76 16.24
C ILE A 98 27.20 -15.11 17.62
N LYS A 99 28.21 -15.97 17.68
CA LYS A 99 28.92 -16.31 18.93
C LYS A 99 29.85 -15.16 19.34
N SER A 100 29.29 -14.07 19.88
CA SER A 100 30.06 -12.95 20.42
C SER A 100 29.47 -12.51 21.77
N ASN A 101 30.30 -12.41 22.80
CA ASN A 101 29.92 -11.98 24.16
C ASN A 101 30.25 -10.51 24.46
N SER A 102 30.72 -9.75 23.48
CA SER A 102 31.08 -8.33 23.69
C SER A 102 29.88 -7.42 23.39
N SER A 103 29.61 -6.48 24.27
CA SER A 103 28.67 -5.37 24.06
C SER A 103 29.47 -4.10 23.71
N GLN A 104 28.79 -3.16 23.04
CA GLN A 104 29.39 -1.87 22.69
C GLN A 104 28.57 -0.76 23.38
N SER A 105 29.25 0.13 24.12
CA SER A 105 28.60 1.30 24.71
C SER A 105 28.12 2.24 23.59
N LEU A 106 26.89 2.71 23.71
CA LEU A 106 26.23 3.59 22.76
C LEU A 106 25.71 4.84 23.50
N ASN A 107 25.63 5.93 22.78
CA ASN A 107 24.96 7.16 23.22
C ASN A 107 23.93 7.51 22.15
N LEU A 108 22.66 7.38 22.45
CA LEU A 108 21.58 7.61 21.54
C LEU A 108 21.19 9.09 21.51
N LYS A 109 21.00 9.62 20.30
CA LYS A 109 20.50 10.98 20.07
C LYS A 109 19.17 10.95 19.35
N GLU A 110 18.26 11.85 19.76
CA GLU A 110 17.01 12.02 19.05
C GLU A 110 17.28 12.53 17.63
N TYR A 111 16.72 11.82 16.65
CA TYR A 111 16.67 12.26 15.28
C TYR A 111 15.27 12.78 14.98
N SER A 112 15.14 14.08 14.79
CA SER A 112 13.87 14.78 14.55
C SER A 112 13.94 15.68 13.31
N ASP A 113 15.04 15.64 12.56
CA ASP A 113 15.22 16.43 11.33
C ASP A 113 14.57 15.73 10.13
N PHE A 114 13.25 15.61 10.18
CA PHE A 114 12.42 15.11 9.09
C PHE A 114 11.06 15.82 9.04
N GLU A 115 10.45 15.90 7.86
CA GLU A 115 9.15 16.53 7.69
C GLU A 115 8.04 15.69 8.30
N LYS A 116 7.17 16.31 9.11
CA LYS A 116 5.93 15.69 9.57
C LYS A 116 4.90 15.75 8.45
N LEU A 117 4.48 14.59 7.97
CA LEU A 117 3.64 14.46 6.79
C LEU A 117 2.13 14.38 7.12
N TYR A 118 1.80 14.21 8.39
CA TYR A 118 0.44 14.07 8.88
C TYR A 118 0.33 14.55 10.33
N ILE A 119 -0.92 14.76 10.77
CA ILE A 119 -1.22 15.16 12.15
C ILE A 119 -0.97 14.00 13.12
N SER A 120 -0.37 14.32 14.28
CA SER A 120 -0.11 13.35 15.36
C SER A 120 -1.31 13.27 16.30
N GLU A 121 -2.49 12.93 15.77
CA GLU A 121 -3.73 12.80 16.52
C GLU A 121 -4.45 11.51 16.18
N SER A 122 -5.02 10.86 17.20
CA SER A 122 -5.77 9.60 17.01
C SER A 122 -7.10 9.86 16.31
N PRO A 123 -7.35 9.21 15.16
CA PRO A 123 -8.65 9.28 14.51
C PRO A 123 -9.80 8.75 15.38
N LEU A 124 -9.54 7.74 16.22
CA LEU A 124 -10.56 7.05 17.00
C LEU A 124 -11.30 8.01 17.94
N ALA A 125 -10.56 8.95 18.55
CA ALA A 125 -11.10 9.92 19.49
C ALA A 125 -11.61 11.22 18.83
N SER A 126 -11.44 11.37 17.51
CA SER A 126 -11.77 12.62 16.81
C SER A 126 -13.27 12.85 16.59
N VAL A 127 -14.09 11.79 16.69
CA VAL A 127 -15.55 11.84 16.67
C VAL A 127 -16.12 10.77 17.60
N THR A 128 -17.33 10.98 18.11
CA THR A 128 -17.99 10.03 19.01
C THR A 128 -18.55 8.83 18.23
N ASP A 129 -18.80 7.72 18.92
CA ASP A 129 -19.40 6.53 18.32
C ASP A 129 -20.80 6.79 17.74
N ASP A 130 -21.59 7.64 18.43
CA ASP A 130 -22.91 8.05 17.92
C ASP A 130 -22.80 8.86 16.62
N GLN A 131 -21.78 9.69 16.46
CA GLN A 131 -21.51 10.42 15.22
C GLN A 131 -21.14 9.45 14.09
N LYS A 132 -20.28 8.45 14.35
CA LYS A 132 -19.91 7.40 13.39
C LYS A 132 -21.14 6.60 12.95
N VAL A 133 -21.96 6.15 13.89
CA VAL A 133 -23.20 5.41 13.61
C VAL A 133 -24.19 6.24 12.81
N SER A 134 -24.37 7.52 13.18
CA SER A 134 -25.26 8.45 12.49
C SER A 134 -24.81 8.68 11.04
N PHE A 135 -23.51 8.89 10.84
CA PHE A 135 -22.91 9.04 9.53
C PHE A 135 -23.13 7.80 8.64
N LEU A 136 -22.86 6.60 9.14
CA LEU A 136 -23.06 5.35 8.39
C LEU A 136 -24.53 5.17 7.94
N ARG A 137 -25.48 5.49 8.82
CA ARG A 137 -26.91 5.46 8.51
C ARG A 137 -27.32 6.52 7.48
N GLU A 138 -26.74 7.70 7.55
CA GLU A 138 -26.98 8.78 6.61
C GLU A 138 -26.52 8.41 5.19
N ILE A 139 -25.29 7.88 5.04
CA ILE A 139 -24.79 7.39 3.74
C ILE A 139 -25.69 6.25 3.19
N ASN A 140 -26.08 5.31 4.05
CA ASN A 140 -27.01 4.25 3.62
C ASN A 140 -28.35 4.82 3.11
N LYS A 141 -28.94 5.77 3.85
CA LYS A 141 -30.19 6.44 3.44
C LYS A 141 -30.03 7.18 2.11
N TYR A 142 -28.90 7.86 1.92
CA TYR A 142 -28.56 8.53 0.68
C TYR A 142 -28.55 7.56 -0.50
N ILE A 143 -27.84 6.43 -0.39
CA ILE A 143 -27.73 5.41 -1.44
C ILE A 143 -29.10 4.81 -1.78
N LYS A 144 -29.86 4.39 -0.76
CA LYS A 144 -31.22 3.82 -0.97
C LYS A 144 -32.19 4.83 -1.61
N GLY A 145 -31.98 6.13 -1.37
CA GLY A 145 -32.77 7.21 -1.98
C GLY A 145 -32.42 7.51 -3.44
N LYS A 146 -31.20 7.19 -3.87
CA LYS A 146 -30.70 7.50 -5.22
C LYS A 146 -31.21 6.54 -6.30
N ASP A 147 -31.31 5.25 -6.00
CA ASP A 147 -31.67 4.25 -7.00
C ASP A 147 -32.56 3.14 -6.38
N LYS A 148 -33.74 2.98 -6.93
CA LYS A 148 -34.72 1.97 -6.46
C LYS A 148 -34.27 0.51 -6.71
N ARG A 149 -33.27 0.29 -7.56
CA ARG A 149 -32.69 -1.03 -7.86
C ARG A 149 -31.73 -1.50 -6.77
N VAL A 150 -31.36 -0.64 -5.80
CA VAL A 150 -30.47 -1.00 -4.69
C VAL A 150 -31.09 -2.09 -3.83
N GLN A 151 -30.49 -3.27 -3.89
CA GLN A 151 -30.87 -4.42 -3.06
C GLN A 151 -30.19 -4.37 -1.71
N GLN A 152 -28.85 -4.15 -1.71
CA GLN A 152 -28.03 -4.18 -0.52
C GLN A 152 -26.99 -3.06 -0.54
N VAL A 153 -26.70 -2.52 0.63
CA VAL A 153 -25.64 -1.55 0.88
C VAL A 153 -24.79 -2.03 2.03
N ILE A 154 -23.48 -2.11 1.82
CA ILE A 154 -22.52 -2.43 2.87
C ILE A 154 -21.52 -1.27 2.95
N ILE A 155 -21.37 -0.71 4.15
CA ILE A 155 -20.48 0.42 4.42
C ILE A 155 -19.52 0.00 5.53
N ASN A 156 -18.22 0.19 5.29
CA ASN A 156 -17.18 -0.02 6.28
C ASN A 156 -16.46 1.29 6.54
N LEU A 157 -16.30 1.63 7.82
CA LEU A 157 -15.51 2.73 8.31
C LEU A 157 -14.48 2.16 9.28
N SER A 158 -13.21 2.42 9.08
CA SER A 158 -12.16 1.94 9.96
C SER A 158 -11.07 2.98 10.13
N SER A 159 -10.38 2.91 11.25
CA SER A 159 -9.18 3.69 11.51
C SER A 159 -8.17 2.90 12.31
N SER A 160 -6.91 3.30 12.18
CA SER A 160 -5.83 2.90 13.09
C SER A 160 -5.03 4.13 13.51
N PHE A 161 -4.39 4.00 14.67
CA PHE A 161 -3.39 4.93 15.15
C PHE A 161 -2.21 4.15 15.69
N ASP A 162 -1.09 4.24 14.96
CA ASP A 162 0.15 3.58 15.33
C ASP A 162 1.10 4.60 15.92
N SER A 163 1.46 4.47 17.19
CA SER A 163 2.60 5.18 17.77
C SER A 163 3.81 4.26 17.72
N VAL A 164 4.90 4.71 17.12
CA VAL A 164 6.13 3.94 16.96
C VAL A 164 7.33 4.65 17.55
N PHE A 165 8.26 3.85 18.07
CA PHE A 165 9.58 4.26 18.49
C PHE A 165 10.60 3.36 17.84
N VAL A 166 11.62 3.96 17.24
CA VAL A 166 12.73 3.24 16.63
C VAL A 166 14.02 3.74 17.22
N ALA A 167 14.87 2.82 17.70
CA ALA A 167 16.24 3.11 18.12
C ALA A 167 17.22 2.12 17.46
N ASN A 168 18.39 2.57 17.07
CA ASN A 168 19.34 1.72 16.37
C ASN A 168 20.81 1.93 16.80
N SER A 169 21.65 0.98 16.46
CA SER A 169 23.08 0.99 16.78
C SER A 169 23.91 2.01 15.99
N LEU A 170 23.28 2.77 15.07
CA LEU A 170 23.88 3.93 14.43
C LEU A 170 23.89 5.17 15.36
N GLY A 171 23.31 5.04 16.56
CA GLY A 171 23.31 6.07 17.59
C GLY A 171 22.11 7.02 17.51
N THR A 172 21.01 6.62 16.87
CA THR A 172 19.81 7.45 16.74
C THR A 172 18.56 6.78 17.30
N TYR A 173 17.61 7.60 17.74
CA TYR A 173 16.24 7.18 17.99
C TYR A 173 15.25 8.22 17.47
N CYS A 174 14.03 7.80 17.17
CA CYS A 174 12.96 8.66 16.69
C CYS A 174 11.57 8.12 17.07
N PHE A 175 10.58 9.03 17.02
CA PHE A 175 9.17 8.73 17.25
C PHE A 175 8.33 9.16 16.04
N ASP A 176 7.29 8.39 15.75
CA ASP A 176 6.31 8.76 14.73
C ASP A 176 4.91 8.29 15.16
N ASP A 177 3.93 9.17 15.05
CA ASP A 177 2.53 8.89 15.36
C ASP A 177 1.75 8.91 14.05
N ARG A 178 1.13 7.78 13.68
CA ARG A 178 0.65 7.48 12.33
C ARG A 178 -0.86 7.26 12.32
N PRO A 179 -1.68 8.29 12.11
CA PRO A 179 -3.10 8.11 11.89
C PRO A 179 -3.37 7.42 10.55
N LEU A 180 -4.47 6.69 10.47
CA LEU A 180 -4.96 6.13 9.22
C LEU A 180 -6.47 5.97 9.30
N VAL A 181 -7.18 6.50 8.29
CA VAL A 181 -8.63 6.36 8.13
C VAL A 181 -8.93 5.69 6.81
N ARG A 182 -9.95 4.84 6.79
CA ARG A 182 -10.48 4.20 5.58
C ARG A 182 -11.99 4.15 5.62
N PHE A 183 -12.61 4.56 4.52
CA PHE A 183 -14.02 4.40 4.22
C PHE A 183 -14.18 3.56 2.97
N ASN A 184 -15.14 2.64 2.98
CA ASN A 184 -15.47 1.82 1.82
C ASN A 184 -16.97 1.60 1.76
N VAL A 185 -17.53 1.70 0.57
CA VAL A 185 -18.94 1.44 0.29
C VAL A 185 -19.08 0.43 -0.84
N MET A 186 -19.97 -0.54 -0.66
CA MET A 186 -20.36 -1.51 -1.66
C MET A 186 -21.87 -1.46 -1.84
N VAL A 187 -22.32 -1.41 -3.09
CA VAL A 187 -23.73 -1.38 -3.48
C VAL A 187 -24.01 -2.56 -4.41
N ILE A 188 -25.10 -3.25 -4.14
CA ILE A 188 -25.63 -4.31 -5.01
C ILE A 188 -26.90 -3.80 -5.68
N LEU A 189 -26.89 -3.76 -7.01
CA LEU A 189 -28.05 -3.42 -7.82
C LEU A 189 -28.67 -4.67 -8.44
N LYS A 190 -29.99 -4.68 -8.55
CA LYS A 190 -30.75 -5.72 -9.27
C LYS A 190 -31.61 -5.09 -10.36
N SER A 191 -31.56 -5.66 -11.56
CA SER A 191 -32.43 -5.29 -12.68
C SER A 191 -32.87 -6.55 -13.42
N GLY A 192 -34.16 -6.92 -13.28
CA GLY A 192 -34.67 -8.23 -13.71
C GLY A 192 -33.93 -9.35 -12.98
N GLU A 193 -33.34 -10.29 -13.72
CA GLU A 193 -32.56 -11.41 -13.19
C GLU A 193 -31.09 -11.06 -12.97
N ARG A 194 -30.63 -9.90 -13.43
CA ARG A 194 -29.22 -9.48 -13.28
C ARG A 194 -28.99 -8.82 -11.93
N VAL A 195 -27.95 -9.26 -11.25
CA VAL A 195 -27.48 -8.72 -9.99
C VAL A 195 -26.00 -8.41 -10.15
N GLU A 196 -25.64 -7.15 -9.91
CA GLU A 196 -24.23 -6.71 -10.03
C GLU A 196 -23.88 -5.82 -8.86
N ARG A 197 -22.58 -5.82 -8.54
CA ARG A 197 -22.03 -5.01 -7.46
C ARG A 197 -21.11 -3.92 -7.98
N GLY A 198 -21.09 -2.80 -7.27
CA GLY A 198 -20.07 -1.77 -7.41
C GLY A 198 -19.52 -1.40 -6.05
N SER A 199 -18.27 -1.03 -5.98
CA SER A 199 -17.64 -0.57 -4.74
C SER A 199 -16.70 0.57 -5.03
N ALA A 200 -16.61 1.51 -4.05
CA ALA A 200 -15.67 2.57 -4.05
C ALA A 200 -15.21 2.85 -2.62
N GLY A 201 -14.03 3.38 -2.45
CA GLY A 201 -13.49 3.68 -1.14
C GLY A 201 -12.39 4.72 -1.21
N GLY A 202 -12.04 5.24 -0.04
CA GLY A 202 -11.00 6.24 0.11
C GLY A 202 -10.49 6.29 1.55
N GLY A 203 -9.37 6.99 1.72
CA GLY A 203 -8.77 7.16 3.03
C GLY A 203 -7.40 7.83 2.97
N GLY A 204 -6.79 7.99 4.13
CA GLY A 204 -5.48 8.64 4.25
C GLY A 204 -5.05 8.77 5.68
N ARG A 205 -3.92 9.44 5.89
CA ARG A 205 -3.30 9.66 7.20
C ARG A 205 -3.80 10.97 7.83
N TYR A 206 -5.05 10.94 8.27
CA TYR A 206 -5.75 12.07 8.88
C TYR A 206 -6.81 11.58 9.88
N THR A 207 -7.51 12.47 10.54
CA THR A 207 -8.61 12.16 11.46
C THR A 207 -9.96 12.09 10.72
N TYR A 208 -10.97 11.51 11.35
CA TYR A 208 -12.30 11.34 10.74
C TYR A 208 -12.95 12.61 10.18
N PRO A 209 -12.90 13.80 10.85
CA PRO A 209 -13.50 15.01 10.30
C PRO A 209 -13.03 15.37 8.89
N VAL A 210 -11.75 15.11 8.54
CA VAL A 210 -11.22 15.37 7.19
C VAL A 210 -11.96 14.57 6.12
N LEU A 211 -12.48 13.39 6.48
CA LEU A 211 -13.27 12.56 5.58
C LEU A 211 -14.77 12.84 5.73
N LEU A 212 -15.30 12.82 6.97
CA LEU A 212 -16.74 12.80 7.23
C LEU A 212 -17.42 14.15 6.96
N ASP A 213 -16.70 15.28 7.19
CA ASP A 213 -17.26 16.64 7.03
C ASP A 213 -17.14 17.15 5.57
N THR A 214 -16.88 16.26 4.63
CA THR A 214 -16.71 16.60 3.21
C THR A 214 -17.76 15.93 2.33
N LYS A 215 -17.80 16.28 1.06
CA LYS A 215 -18.64 15.60 0.06
C LYS A 215 -18.09 14.24 -0.38
N ARG A 216 -16.84 13.92 -0.02
CA ARG A 216 -16.14 12.74 -0.52
C ARG A 216 -16.85 11.41 -0.26
N PRO A 217 -17.42 11.11 0.92
CA PRO A 217 -18.18 9.88 1.14
C PRO A 217 -19.39 9.72 0.21
N TYR A 218 -20.06 10.82 -0.13
CA TYR A 218 -21.21 10.83 -1.06
C TYR A 218 -20.75 10.60 -2.51
N GLU A 219 -19.64 11.20 -2.92
CA GLU A 219 -19.02 10.95 -4.23
C GLU A 219 -18.62 9.48 -4.39
N LEU A 220 -18.05 8.87 -3.35
CA LEU A 220 -17.72 7.45 -3.33
C LEU A 220 -18.99 6.57 -3.38
N ALA A 221 -20.07 6.98 -2.70
CA ALA A 221 -21.35 6.30 -2.77
C ALA A 221 -21.96 6.37 -4.19
N ASP A 222 -21.93 7.54 -4.84
CA ASP A 222 -22.37 7.72 -6.22
C ASP A 222 -21.51 6.89 -7.19
N GLU A 223 -20.21 6.82 -6.96
CA GLU A 223 -19.28 6.00 -7.76
C GLU A 223 -19.57 4.50 -7.61
N ALA A 224 -19.85 4.01 -6.40
CA ALA A 224 -20.24 2.62 -6.20
C ALA A 224 -21.56 2.27 -6.92
N ILE A 225 -22.55 3.15 -6.90
CA ILE A 225 -23.80 3.00 -7.66
C ILE A 225 -23.51 2.97 -9.16
N ARG A 226 -22.70 3.92 -9.66
CA ARG A 226 -22.33 4.03 -11.08
C ARG A 226 -21.63 2.75 -11.59
N ILE A 227 -20.66 2.22 -10.83
CA ILE A 227 -19.97 0.97 -11.19
C ILE A 227 -20.94 -0.21 -11.25
N ALA A 228 -21.84 -0.34 -10.27
CA ALA A 228 -22.85 -1.40 -10.27
C ALA A 228 -23.78 -1.28 -11.49
N ASP A 229 -24.22 -0.08 -11.85
CA ASP A 229 -25.08 0.19 -13.01
C ASP A 229 -24.37 -0.13 -14.34
N VAL A 230 -23.12 0.28 -14.51
CA VAL A 230 -22.30 -0.07 -15.66
C VAL A 230 -22.19 -1.59 -15.81
N ASN A 231 -21.96 -2.31 -14.72
CA ASN A 231 -21.85 -3.76 -14.73
C ASN A 231 -23.16 -4.46 -15.09
N LEU A 232 -24.33 -3.90 -14.74
CA LEU A 232 -25.65 -4.42 -15.15
C LEU A 232 -25.82 -4.47 -16.67
N THR A 233 -25.20 -3.56 -17.40
CA THR A 233 -25.34 -3.46 -18.86
C THR A 233 -24.13 -4.03 -19.63
N SER A 234 -23.09 -4.46 -18.92
CA SER A 234 -21.84 -4.94 -19.52
C SER A 234 -22.02 -6.23 -20.33
N LYS A 235 -21.24 -6.37 -21.40
CA LYS A 235 -21.16 -7.57 -22.26
C LYS A 235 -19.89 -8.35 -21.96
N PRO A 236 -19.84 -9.67 -22.26
CA PRO A 236 -18.61 -10.44 -22.15
C PRO A 236 -17.48 -9.83 -23.01
N CYS A 237 -16.27 -9.80 -22.49
CA CYS A 237 -15.07 -9.44 -23.24
C CYS A 237 -14.73 -10.54 -24.29
N LYS A 238 -13.90 -10.21 -25.29
CA LYS A 238 -13.26 -11.21 -26.19
C LYS A 238 -11.81 -11.39 -25.77
N ALA A 239 -11.37 -12.65 -25.71
CA ALA A 239 -9.95 -12.98 -25.48
C ALA A 239 -9.10 -12.71 -26.72
N GLY A 240 -7.82 -12.39 -26.53
CA GLY A 240 -6.84 -12.17 -27.58
C GLY A 240 -5.85 -11.05 -27.26
N ASN A 241 -4.90 -10.84 -28.14
CA ASN A 241 -4.02 -9.67 -28.05
C ASN A 241 -4.72 -8.43 -28.62
N THR A 242 -4.62 -7.32 -27.89
CA THR A 242 -5.28 -6.07 -28.29
C THR A 242 -4.56 -4.86 -27.69
N THR A 243 -4.84 -3.68 -28.25
CA THR A 243 -4.44 -2.42 -27.62
C THR A 243 -5.33 -2.15 -26.42
N VAL A 244 -4.73 -1.78 -25.28
CA VAL A 244 -5.43 -1.41 -24.06
C VAL A 244 -5.04 0.00 -23.64
N VAL A 245 -6.04 0.83 -23.39
CA VAL A 245 -5.88 2.11 -22.69
C VAL A 245 -6.20 1.87 -21.24
N LEU A 246 -5.27 2.18 -20.35
CA LEU A 246 -5.49 2.19 -18.90
C LEU A 246 -5.90 3.60 -18.46
N GLY A 247 -6.91 3.71 -17.61
CA GLY A 247 -7.33 4.98 -17.03
C GLY A 247 -6.32 5.54 -16.01
N SER A 248 -6.50 6.79 -15.60
CA SER A 248 -5.69 7.43 -14.58
C SER A 248 -6.07 6.97 -13.17
N GLY A 249 -5.15 7.09 -12.21
CA GLY A 249 -5.37 6.80 -10.79
C GLY A 249 -5.16 5.33 -10.41
N TRP A 250 -6.19 4.65 -9.91
CA TRP A 250 -6.11 3.27 -9.38
C TRP A 250 -5.54 2.21 -10.34
N PRO A 251 -5.72 2.29 -11.68
CA PRO A 251 -5.02 1.38 -12.59
C PRO A 251 -3.50 1.34 -12.44
N GLY A 252 -2.89 2.32 -11.76
CA GLY A 252 -1.50 2.28 -11.30
C GLY A 252 -1.16 1.08 -10.40
N VAL A 253 -2.15 0.31 -9.93
CA VAL A 253 -1.91 -0.98 -9.27
C VAL A 253 -1.16 -1.95 -10.18
N LEU A 254 -1.36 -1.89 -11.50
CA LEU A 254 -0.59 -2.66 -12.46
C LEU A 254 0.90 -2.28 -12.39
N LEU A 255 1.20 -0.99 -12.28
CA LEU A 255 2.57 -0.52 -12.12
C LEU A 255 3.19 -0.99 -10.80
N HIS A 256 2.42 -0.96 -9.71
CA HIS A 256 2.83 -1.46 -8.39
C HIS A 256 3.27 -2.93 -8.48
N GLU A 257 2.46 -3.78 -9.05
CA GLU A 257 2.74 -5.21 -9.16
C GLU A 257 3.78 -5.52 -10.24
N ALA A 258 3.57 -5.02 -11.46
CA ALA A 258 4.40 -5.37 -12.61
C ALA A 258 5.83 -4.81 -12.53
N VAL A 259 6.04 -3.76 -11.75
CA VAL A 259 7.31 -3.02 -11.68
C VAL A 259 7.75 -2.84 -10.23
N GLY A 260 6.89 -2.34 -9.37
CA GLY A 260 7.24 -1.93 -8.01
C GLY A 260 7.88 -3.05 -7.21
N HIS A 261 7.24 -4.21 -7.11
CA HIS A 261 7.82 -5.37 -6.42
C HIS A 261 9.12 -5.85 -7.04
N GLY A 262 9.24 -5.79 -8.38
CA GLY A 262 10.48 -6.12 -9.08
C GLY A 262 11.65 -5.17 -8.77
N LEU A 263 11.37 -3.97 -8.26
CA LEU A 263 12.38 -2.96 -7.92
C LEU A 263 12.67 -2.87 -6.41
N GLU A 264 12.20 -3.80 -5.60
CA GLU A 264 12.58 -3.92 -4.20
C GLU A 264 14.00 -4.49 -4.07
N GLY A 265 14.81 -3.88 -3.19
CA GLY A 265 16.26 -4.09 -3.13
C GLY A 265 16.68 -5.51 -2.73
N ASP A 266 15.91 -6.18 -1.89
CA ASP A 266 16.21 -7.53 -1.42
C ASP A 266 16.14 -8.58 -2.55
N PHE A 267 15.15 -8.50 -3.44
CA PHE A 267 15.04 -9.36 -4.62
C PHE A 267 16.18 -9.07 -5.61
N ASN A 268 16.52 -7.80 -5.80
CA ASN A 268 17.58 -7.39 -6.73
C ASN A 268 18.97 -7.77 -6.21
N ARG A 269 19.24 -7.64 -4.90
CA ARG A 269 20.47 -8.10 -4.28
C ARG A 269 20.63 -9.61 -4.39
N LYS A 270 19.55 -10.37 -4.16
CA LYS A 270 19.54 -11.83 -4.29
C LYS A 270 19.49 -12.32 -5.74
N LYS A 271 19.39 -11.41 -6.72
CA LYS A 271 19.25 -11.70 -8.16
C LYS A 271 18.05 -12.58 -8.50
N THR A 272 16.95 -12.40 -7.78
CA THR A 272 15.69 -13.11 -7.98
C THR A 272 14.62 -12.29 -8.69
N SER A 273 14.90 -11.01 -8.98
CA SER A 273 14.04 -10.13 -9.78
C SER A 273 14.49 -10.13 -11.24
N ASN A 274 13.54 -9.99 -12.16
CA ASN A 274 13.79 -9.76 -13.58
C ASN A 274 14.38 -8.36 -13.90
N PHE A 275 14.50 -7.48 -12.89
CA PHE A 275 15.19 -6.18 -12.98
C PHE A 275 16.64 -6.23 -12.42
N SER A 276 17.12 -7.39 -11.96
CA SER A 276 18.44 -7.50 -11.37
C SER A 276 19.54 -7.17 -12.38
N ASP A 277 20.54 -6.38 -11.93
CA ASP A 277 21.70 -5.93 -12.74
C ASP A 277 21.33 -5.03 -13.94
N LEU A 278 20.11 -4.45 -13.98
CA LEU A 278 19.66 -3.60 -15.08
C LEU A 278 19.77 -2.10 -14.82
N ILE A 279 20.39 -1.65 -13.71
CA ILE A 279 20.62 -0.23 -13.44
C ILE A 279 21.37 0.41 -14.62
N GLY A 280 20.86 1.55 -15.11
CA GLY A 280 21.40 2.25 -16.27
C GLY A 280 20.92 1.72 -17.62
N GLN A 281 20.18 0.61 -17.65
CA GLN A 281 19.64 0.04 -18.87
C GLN A 281 18.19 0.49 -19.12
N LYS A 282 17.77 0.42 -20.39
CA LYS A 282 16.40 0.71 -20.81
C LYS A 282 15.47 -0.45 -20.49
N VAL A 283 14.55 -0.24 -19.56
CA VAL A 283 13.57 -1.24 -19.07
C VAL A 283 12.13 -0.92 -19.44
N ALA A 284 11.86 0.30 -19.93
CA ALA A 284 10.54 0.79 -20.31
C ALA A 284 10.62 1.67 -21.56
N SER A 285 9.46 2.11 -22.07
CA SER A 285 9.37 3.18 -23.09
C SER A 285 9.96 4.50 -22.55
N ASP A 286 10.54 5.32 -23.41
CA ASP A 286 11.07 6.65 -23.05
C ASP A 286 9.99 7.59 -22.46
N LEU A 287 8.73 7.25 -22.63
CA LEU A 287 7.60 7.98 -22.04
C LEU A 287 7.37 7.68 -20.56
N CYS A 288 8.03 6.64 -20.01
CA CYS A 288 7.78 6.16 -18.66
C CYS A 288 8.81 6.73 -17.67
N THR A 289 8.34 7.52 -16.72
CA THR A 289 9.09 7.90 -15.52
C THR A 289 8.32 7.44 -14.30
N VAL A 290 8.92 6.57 -13.49
CA VAL A 290 8.29 5.92 -12.33
C VAL A 290 8.98 6.33 -11.05
N ILE A 291 8.19 6.69 -10.05
CA ILE A 291 8.63 7.21 -8.77
C ILE A 291 7.98 6.40 -7.65
N ASP A 292 8.72 6.14 -6.57
CA ASP A 292 8.17 5.79 -5.26
C ASP A 292 8.38 6.96 -4.31
N ASP A 293 7.31 7.53 -3.78
CA ASP A 293 7.34 8.79 -3.02
C ASP A 293 6.63 8.64 -1.67
N GLY A 294 7.42 8.47 -0.62
CA GLY A 294 6.94 8.40 0.76
C GLY A 294 6.59 9.76 1.38
N THR A 295 6.85 10.89 0.68
CA THR A 295 6.80 12.25 1.24
C THR A 295 5.49 13.02 0.97
N ILE A 296 4.53 12.41 0.31
CA ILE A 296 3.27 13.07 -0.04
C ILE A 296 2.38 13.17 1.19
N LYS A 297 2.02 14.42 1.60
CA LYS A 297 1.23 14.67 2.81
C LYS A 297 -0.11 13.93 2.79
N ASP A 298 -0.50 13.45 3.96
CA ASP A 298 -1.78 12.78 4.25
C ASP A 298 -2.10 11.53 3.41
N ARG A 299 -1.16 11.08 2.55
CA ARG A 299 -1.38 9.90 1.72
C ARG A 299 -1.22 8.61 2.52
N ARG A 300 -2.03 7.62 2.16
CA ARG A 300 -2.08 6.30 2.83
C ARG A 300 -0.72 5.60 2.87
N GLY A 301 0.05 5.65 1.78
CA GLY A 301 1.37 5.01 1.68
C GLY A 301 2.52 5.80 2.31
N SER A 302 2.31 7.09 2.64
CA SER A 302 3.36 7.98 3.15
C SER A 302 3.73 7.69 4.60
N LEU A 303 4.99 7.90 4.94
CA LEU A 303 5.55 7.83 6.28
C LEU A 303 6.56 8.96 6.47
N SER A 304 6.54 9.63 7.63
CA SER A 304 7.56 10.63 7.96
C SER A 304 8.95 9.99 8.07
N ILE A 305 8.99 8.81 8.67
CA ILE A 305 10.14 7.89 8.73
C ILE A 305 9.67 6.47 8.43
N ASP A 306 10.54 5.64 7.86
CA ASP A 306 10.27 4.21 7.72
C ASP A 306 10.40 3.47 9.08
N ASP A 307 10.23 2.15 9.08
CA ASP A 307 10.25 1.34 10.31
C ASP A 307 11.67 0.95 10.75
N GLU A 308 12.69 1.54 10.16
CA GLU A 308 14.10 1.50 10.56
C GLU A 308 14.61 2.89 11.03
N GLY A 309 13.74 3.92 11.02
CA GLY A 309 14.04 5.28 11.42
C GLY A 309 14.70 6.12 10.32
N THR A 310 14.65 5.68 9.08
CA THR A 310 15.12 6.45 7.92
C THR A 310 14.01 7.37 7.41
N PRO A 311 14.25 8.69 7.21
CA PRO A 311 13.29 9.56 6.54
C PRO A 311 12.90 9.01 5.18
N THR A 312 11.60 9.03 4.87
CA THR A 312 11.16 8.66 3.53
C THR A 312 11.56 9.71 2.50
N ALA A 313 11.65 9.31 1.25
CA ALA A 313 12.10 10.17 0.17
C ALA A 313 11.25 9.98 -1.10
N LYS A 314 11.42 10.91 -2.02
CA LYS A 314 10.96 10.77 -3.40
C LYS A 314 12.05 10.08 -4.22
N ASN A 315 11.87 8.80 -4.46
CA ASN A 315 12.85 7.94 -5.12
C ASN A 315 12.47 7.75 -6.60
N THR A 316 13.29 8.25 -7.52
CA THR A 316 13.12 7.98 -8.96
C THR A 316 13.63 6.57 -9.27
N LEU A 317 12.72 5.67 -9.60
CA LEU A 317 13.03 4.27 -9.91
C LEU A 317 13.39 4.10 -11.39
N ILE A 318 12.56 4.65 -12.28
CA ILE A 318 12.76 4.66 -13.73
C ILE A 318 12.64 6.10 -14.21
N GLU A 319 13.55 6.57 -15.05
CA GLU A 319 13.52 7.90 -15.65
C GLU A 319 13.67 7.79 -17.16
N ASN A 320 12.67 8.27 -17.90
CA ASN A 320 12.62 8.21 -19.36
C ASN A 320 12.96 6.79 -19.87
N GLY A 321 12.35 5.77 -19.24
CA GLY A 321 12.53 4.36 -19.58
C GLY A 321 13.80 3.71 -19.04
N VAL A 322 14.73 4.45 -18.42
CA VAL A 322 15.99 3.95 -17.89
C VAL A 322 15.90 3.68 -16.40
N LEU A 323 16.28 2.48 -15.96
CA LEU A 323 16.32 2.10 -14.55
C LEU A 323 17.39 2.89 -13.80
N LYS A 324 17.01 3.59 -12.71
CA LYS A 324 17.91 4.44 -11.91
C LYS A 324 18.31 3.82 -10.59
N GLY A 325 17.45 3.04 -9.96
CA GLY A 325 17.72 2.46 -8.64
C GLY A 325 16.62 1.54 -8.16
N TYR A 326 16.83 1.00 -6.97
CA TYR A 326 15.93 0.12 -6.26
C TYR A 326 15.50 0.76 -4.94
N MET A 327 14.35 0.37 -4.42
CA MET A 327 13.92 0.71 -3.06
C MET A 327 14.70 -0.11 -2.05
N GLN A 328 15.26 0.56 -1.04
CA GLN A 328 16.23 -0.03 -0.12
C GLN A 328 15.80 0.14 1.34
N ASP A 329 15.98 -0.92 2.14
CA ASP A 329 16.11 -0.86 3.60
C ASP A 329 17.57 -0.67 4.01
N LEU A 330 17.86 -0.57 5.31
CA LEU A 330 19.23 -0.38 5.81
C LEU A 330 20.15 -1.57 5.49
N MET A 331 19.63 -2.81 5.62
CA MET A 331 20.41 -4.02 5.37
C MET A 331 20.81 -4.15 3.90
N ASN A 332 19.83 -4.07 3.00
CA ASN A 332 20.09 -4.25 1.57
C ASN A 332 20.89 -3.08 0.99
N ALA A 333 20.62 -1.84 1.45
CA ALA A 333 21.42 -0.68 1.08
C ALA A 333 22.92 -0.87 1.43
N ARG A 334 23.22 -1.33 2.65
CA ARG A 334 24.59 -1.62 3.09
C ARG A 334 25.23 -2.72 2.24
N LEU A 335 24.53 -3.83 2.04
CA LEU A 335 25.07 -4.98 1.28
C LEU A 335 25.27 -4.66 -0.21
N MET A 336 24.52 -3.73 -0.77
CA MET A 336 24.67 -3.25 -2.14
C MET A 336 25.57 -2.01 -2.26
N ASN A 337 26.08 -1.50 -1.13
CA ASN A 337 26.90 -0.29 -1.06
C ASN A 337 26.21 0.94 -1.68
N VAL A 338 24.94 1.14 -1.36
CA VAL A 338 24.12 2.29 -1.76
C VAL A 338 23.50 2.94 -0.53
N LYS A 339 22.83 4.09 -0.71
CA LYS A 339 22.10 4.76 0.38
C LYS A 339 20.73 4.08 0.59
N PRO A 340 20.24 4.02 1.84
CA PRO A 340 18.86 3.64 2.11
C PRO A 340 17.89 4.68 1.51
N THR A 341 16.68 4.23 1.16
CA THR A 341 15.71 5.06 0.45
C THR A 341 14.46 5.38 1.27
N GLY A 342 14.44 4.98 2.57
CA GLY A 342 13.28 5.16 3.43
C GLY A 342 12.14 4.20 3.10
N ASN A 343 12.47 2.99 2.66
CA ASN A 343 11.52 1.95 2.27
C ASN A 343 11.59 0.71 3.17
N GLY A 344 12.33 0.74 4.27
CA GLY A 344 12.39 -0.35 5.26
C GLY A 344 11.10 -0.42 6.07
N ARG A 345 10.13 -1.26 5.66
CA ARG A 345 8.80 -1.31 6.25
C ARG A 345 8.47 -2.68 6.81
N ARG A 346 7.68 -2.72 7.88
CA ARG A 346 7.13 -3.92 8.54
C ARG A 346 5.64 -3.77 8.83
N GLU A 347 4.92 -4.88 8.95
CA GLU A 347 3.52 -4.87 9.36
C GLU A 347 3.35 -4.48 10.83
N SER A 348 4.18 -5.04 11.71
CA SER A 348 4.14 -4.76 13.15
C SER A 348 5.47 -5.04 13.82
N TYR A 349 5.53 -4.82 15.13
CA TYR A 349 6.68 -5.17 15.97
C TYR A 349 7.09 -6.64 15.90
N ALA A 350 6.18 -7.54 15.56
CA ALA A 350 6.43 -8.98 15.44
C ALA A 350 7.02 -9.41 14.09
N HIS A 351 7.31 -8.44 13.20
CA HIS A 351 7.77 -8.69 11.85
C HIS A 351 9.12 -8.03 11.57
N LEU A 352 9.90 -8.65 10.68
CA LEU A 352 11.14 -8.05 10.17
C LEU A 352 10.81 -6.97 9.14
N PRO A 353 11.48 -5.79 9.19
CA PRO A 353 11.39 -4.84 8.10
C PRO A 353 12.07 -5.36 6.83
N MET A 354 11.54 -4.96 5.70
CA MET A 354 12.04 -5.28 4.37
C MET A 354 11.77 -4.13 3.41
N PRO A 355 12.44 -4.06 2.25
CA PRO A 355 12.12 -3.06 1.24
C PRO A 355 10.67 -3.20 0.78
N ARG A 356 9.89 -2.12 0.87
CA ARG A 356 8.47 -2.05 0.48
C ARG A 356 8.18 -0.69 -0.15
N MET A 357 7.27 -0.69 -1.10
CA MET A 357 6.75 0.53 -1.71
C MET A 357 6.04 1.44 -0.70
N THR A 358 5.98 2.73 -1.01
CA THR A 358 5.19 3.76 -0.33
C THR A 358 4.05 4.23 -1.22
N ASN A 359 4.21 5.28 -2.01
CA ASN A 359 3.28 5.64 -3.07
C ASN A 359 4.01 5.55 -4.41
N THR A 360 3.72 4.48 -5.16
CA THR A 360 4.38 4.23 -6.44
C THR A 360 3.52 4.72 -7.59
N TYR A 361 4.04 5.63 -8.41
CA TYR A 361 3.28 6.21 -9.50
C TYR A 361 4.13 6.55 -10.73
N MET A 362 3.46 6.65 -11.88
CA MET A 362 4.05 7.15 -13.13
C MET A 362 3.75 8.63 -13.28
N LEU A 363 4.73 9.42 -13.69
CA LEU A 363 4.53 10.83 -14.03
C LEU A 363 3.65 11.00 -15.27
N GLY A 364 2.93 12.13 -15.33
CA GLY A 364 2.17 12.50 -16.51
C GLY A 364 3.07 12.80 -17.72
N GLY A 365 2.56 12.44 -18.90
CA GLY A 365 3.14 12.78 -20.18
C GLY A 365 2.57 14.08 -20.76
N THR A 366 2.51 14.16 -22.07
CA THR A 366 2.09 15.39 -22.80
C THR A 366 0.80 15.24 -23.59
N SER A 367 0.32 14.00 -23.82
CA SER A 367 -0.90 13.78 -24.60
C SER A 367 -2.17 14.13 -23.78
N ASP A 368 -3.25 14.47 -24.46
CA ASP A 368 -4.58 14.50 -23.86
C ASP A 368 -5.14 13.08 -23.77
N ALA A 369 -5.89 12.77 -22.71
CA ALA A 369 -6.48 11.43 -22.53
C ALA A 369 -7.46 11.07 -23.67
N ASN A 370 -8.20 12.04 -24.22
CA ASN A 370 -9.09 11.81 -25.36
C ASN A 370 -8.30 11.52 -26.64
N GLU A 371 -7.17 12.21 -26.87
CA GLU A 371 -6.28 11.90 -28.00
C GLU A 371 -5.79 10.46 -27.97
N ILE A 372 -5.51 9.94 -26.77
CA ILE A 372 -5.12 8.53 -26.61
C ILE A 372 -6.27 7.60 -27.03
N ILE A 373 -7.49 7.86 -26.58
CA ILE A 373 -8.68 7.07 -26.96
C ILE A 373 -8.94 7.17 -28.47
N ASP A 374 -8.90 8.38 -29.05
CA ASP A 374 -9.12 8.64 -30.46
C ASP A 374 -8.10 7.92 -31.35
N SER A 375 -6.87 7.68 -30.84
CA SER A 375 -5.81 6.96 -31.55
C SER A 375 -6.06 5.46 -31.70
N VAL A 376 -7.03 4.89 -30.97
CA VAL A 376 -7.28 3.44 -30.92
C VAL A 376 -8.36 3.04 -31.91
N LYS A 377 -8.00 2.31 -32.95
CA LYS A 377 -8.95 1.81 -33.96
C LYS A 377 -9.84 0.71 -33.39
N ASP A 378 -9.25 -0.25 -32.72
CA ASP A 378 -9.91 -1.38 -32.04
C ASP A 378 -9.14 -1.72 -30.77
N GLY A 379 -9.79 -1.69 -29.62
CA GLY A 379 -9.13 -1.87 -28.34
C GLY A 379 -10.07 -1.89 -27.15
N ILE A 380 -9.48 -1.77 -25.96
CA ILE A 380 -10.18 -1.76 -24.68
C ILE A 380 -9.74 -0.54 -23.87
N TYR A 381 -10.68 0.10 -23.20
CA TYR A 381 -10.42 1.09 -22.15
C TYR A 381 -10.70 0.48 -20.79
N ALA A 382 -9.66 0.18 -20.02
CA ALA A 382 -9.74 -0.38 -18.67
C ALA A 382 -9.64 0.76 -17.67
N VAL A 383 -10.76 1.05 -17.01
CA VAL A 383 -10.90 2.21 -16.11
C VAL A 383 -10.52 1.84 -14.69
N ASN A 384 -10.85 0.60 -14.27
CA ASN A 384 -10.65 0.18 -12.89
C ASN A 384 -10.34 -1.33 -12.80
N PHE A 385 -9.69 -1.72 -11.70
CA PHE A 385 -9.29 -3.10 -11.43
C PHE A 385 -9.75 -3.53 -10.03
N SER A 386 -10.13 -4.81 -9.89
CA SER A 386 -10.50 -5.41 -8.60
C SER A 386 -9.29 -5.93 -7.83
N GLY A 387 -8.15 -6.07 -8.47
CA GLY A 387 -6.90 -6.56 -7.92
C GLY A 387 -6.08 -7.33 -8.93
N GLY A 388 -4.90 -7.74 -8.52
CA GLY A 388 -3.97 -8.52 -9.33
C GLY A 388 -2.88 -9.15 -8.47
N GLN A 389 -2.00 -9.87 -9.13
CA GLN A 389 -0.83 -10.49 -8.52
C GLN A 389 0.29 -10.60 -9.54
N VAL A 390 1.53 -10.65 -9.03
CA VAL A 390 2.73 -10.82 -9.82
C VAL A 390 3.58 -11.98 -9.29
N ASP A 391 4.18 -12.73 -10.20
CA ASP A 391 5.34 -13.56 -9.91
C ASP A 391 6.61 -12.73 -10.14
N ILE A 392 7.31 -12.36 -9.06
CA ILE A 392 8.42 -11.40 -9.09
C ILE A 392 9.61 -11.94 -9.90
N THR A 393 9.81 -13.25 -9.88
CA THR A 393 10.95 -13.89 -10.56
C THR A 393 10.78 -13.88 -12.08
N SER A 394 9.61 -14.23 -12.56
CA SER A 394 9.28 -14.21 -14.00
C SER A 394 8.80 -12.84 -14.48
N GLY A 395 8.32 -11.99 -13.56
CA GLY A 395 7.65 -10.72 -13.88
C GLY A 395 6.25 -10.87 -14.47
N GLN A 396 5.72 -12.10 -14.49
CA GLN A 396 4.36 -12.36 -15.00
C GLN A 396 3.31 -11.82 -14.02
N PHE A 397 2.35 -11.09 -14.56
CA PHE A 397 1.23 -10.56 -13.80
C PHE A 397 -0.13 -10.96 -14.36
N VAL A 398 -1.13 -10.95 -13.50
CA VAL A 398 -2.54 -11.18 -13.84
C VAL A 398 -3.38 -10.13 -13.13
N PHE A 399 -4.19 -9.35 -13.90
CA PHE A 399 -5.07 -8.30 -13.38
C PHE A 399 -6.48 -8.43 -13.91
N THR A 400 -7.46 -8.40 -13.03
CA THR A 400 -8.88 -8.44 -13.40
C THR A 400 -9.48 -7.05 -13.36
N ALA A 401 -10.02 -6.58 -14.49
CA ALA A 401 -10.74 -5.32 -14.54
C ALA A 401 -12.09 -5.43 -13.85
N SER A 402 -12.40 -4.46 -12.99
CA SER A 402 -13.73 -4.26 -12.40
C SER A 402 -14.60 -3.34 -13.24
N GLU A 403 -13.99 -2.54 -14.11
CA GLU A 403 -14.66 -1.66 -15.08
C GLU A 403 -13.82 -1.52 -16.34
N ALA A 404 -14.39 -1.87 -17.49
CA ALA A 404 -13.76 -1.69 -18.80
C ALA A 404 -14.79 -1.47 -19.89
N TYR A 405 -14.32 -0.89 -21.01
CA TYR A 405 -15.15 -0.56 -22.16
C TYR A 405 -14.46 -0.99 -23.47
N LYS A 406 -15.27 -1.34 -24.47
CA LYS A 406 -14.79 -1.53 -25.84
C LYS A 406 -14.49 -0.17 -26.47
N ILE A 407 -13.35 -0.05 -27.16
CA ILE A 407 -13.05 1.07 -28.06
C ILE A 407 -13.19 0.59 -29.50
N GLU A 408 -13.91 1.34 -30.33
CA GLU A 408 -14.04 1.11 -31.78
C GLU A 408 -13.94 2.45 -32.51
N SER A 409 -13.02 2.56 -33.46
CA SER A 409 -12.79 3.74 -34.30
C SER A 409 -12.64 5.03 -33.45
N GLY A 410 -11.78 4.99 -32.42
CA GLY A 410 -11.50 6.12 -31.54
C GLY A 410 -12.61 6.47 -30.55
N LYS A 411 -13.63 5.63 -30.37
CA LYS A 411 -14.78 5.94 -29.51
C LYS A 411 -15.01 4.85 -28.48
N VAL A 412 -15.18 5.26 -27.21
CA VAL A 412 -15.67 4.38 -26.15
C VAL A 412 -17.09 3.95 -26.46
N LYS A 413 -17.35 2.65 -26.44
CA LYS A 413 -18.64 2.04 -26.76
C LYS A 413 -19.32 1.46 -25.52
N HIS A 414 -19.66 0.20 -25.53
CA HIS A 414 -20.33 -0.48 -24.43
C HIS A 414 -19.34 -1.00 -23.37
N ALA A 415 -19.82 -1.11 -22.15
CA ALA A 415 -19.08 -1.73 -21.06
C ALA A 415 -18.88 -3.23 -21.33
N ILE A 416 -17.70 -3.73 -20.93
CA ILE A 416 -17.33 -5.14 -21.00
C ILE A 416 -16.94 -5.66 -19.62
N LYS A 417 -17.18 -6.95 -19.35
CA LYS A 417 -16.82 -7.61 -18.10
C LYS A 417 -16.06 -8.92 -18.31
N GLY A 418 -15.45 -9.41 -17.24
CA GLY A 418 -14.65 -10.63 -17.26
C GLY A 418 -13.30 -10.47 -17.94
N MET A 419 -12.83 -9.24 -18.11
CA MET A 419 -11.53 -8.96 -18.70
C MET A 419 -10.41 -9.15 -17.68
N THR A 420 -9.42 -9.94 -18.07
CA THR A 420 -8.17 -10.12 -17.32
C THR A 420 -6.99 -9.81 -18.22
N LEU A 421 -6.12 -8.90 -17.76
CA LEU A 421 -4.84 -8.60 -18.39
C LEU A 421 -3.79 -9.61 -17.92
N ILE A 422 -3.01 -10.14 -18.84
CA ILE A 422 -1.86 -10.98 -18.58
C ILE A 422 -0.67 -10.44 -19.33
N GLY A 423 0.46 -10.34 -18.66
CA GLY A 423 1.68 -9.81 -19.27
C GLY A 423 2.91 -10.04 -18.40
N ASN A 424 4.02 -9.51 -18.88
CA ASN A 424 5.29 -9.44 -18.17
C ASN A 424 5.63 -7.96 -17.94
N GLY A 425 6.03 -7.57 -16.72
CA GLY A 425 6.20 -6.18 -16.35
C GLY A 425 7.09 -5.37 -17.29
N PRO A 426 8.38 -5.71 -17.47
CA PRO A 426 9.28 -5.01 -18.38
C PRO A 426 8.80 -4.98 -19.84
N ASP A 427 8.20 -6.09 -20.32
CA ASP A 427 7.74 -6.15 -21.71
C ASP A 427 6.55 -5.23 -21.95
N VAL A 428 5.61 -5.17 -21.00
CA VAL A 428 4.44 -4.29 -21.07
C VAL A 428 4.83 -2.82 -21.00
N LEU A 429 5.78 -2.46 -20.13
CA LEU A 429 6.27 -1.07 -20.04
C LEU A 429 6.99 -0.62 -21.33
N LYS A 430 7.65 -1.50 -22.04
CA LYS A 430 8.27 -1.18 -23.35
C LYS A 430 7.23 -0.92 -24.44
N LYS A 431 6.01 -1.48 -24.30
CA LYS A 431 4.89 -1.30 -25.24
C LYS A 431 4.02 -0.08 -24.93
N VAL A 432 4.36 0.71 -23.93
CA VAL A 432 3.67 2.00 -23.67
C VAL A 432 4.00 2.96 -24.82
N SER A 433 2.99 3.33 -25.59
CA SER A 433 3.12 4.14 -26.80
C SER A 433 2.59 5.57 -26.66
N MET A 434 1.72 5.84 -25.67
CA MET A 434 1.24 7.17 -25.33
C MET A 434 1.01 7.28 -23.81
N VAL A 435 1.27 8.48 -23.26
CA VAL A 435 1.06 8.81 -21.84
C VAL A 435 0.41 10.19 -21.75
N ALA A 436 -0.72 10.27 -21.05
CA ALA A 436 -1.48 11.51 -20.91
C ALA A 436 -0.94 12.42 -19.79
N ASN A 437 -1.47 13.66 -19.77
CA ASN A 437 -1.14 14.68 -18.77
C ASN A 437 -2.07 14.66 -17.54
N ASP A 438 -2.98 13.69 -17.42
CA ASP A 438 -4.05 13.57 -16.42
C ASP A 438 -3.67 12.69 -15.22
N MET A 439 -2.38 12.64 -14.85
CA MET A 439 -1.88 11.84 -13.72
C MET A 439 -2.71 12.08 -12.46
N LYS A 440 -3.14 10.99 -11.84
CA LYS A 440 -3.83 10.98 -10.54
C LYS A 440 -3.24 9.91 -9.64
N LEU A 441 -3.27 10.16 -8.33
CA LEU A 441 -3.09 9.13 -7.32
C LEU A 441 -4.44 8.45 -7.04
N ASP A 442 -4.40 7.22 -6.53
CA ASP A 442 -5.58 6.49 -6.05
C ASP A 442 -6.27 7.21 -4.89
N ASP A 443 -7.44 6.73 -4.47
CA ASP A 443 -8.20 7.34 -3.36
C ASP A 443 -7.74 6.90 -1.96
N GLY A 444 -6.61 6.20 -1.84
CA GLY A 444 -6.05 5.78 -0.55
C GLY A 444 -6.66 4.47 -0.04
N VAL A 445 -6.79 3.47 -0.91
CA VAL A 445 -7.32 2.14 -0.57
C VAL A 445 -6.28 1.03 -0.64
N GLY A 446 -5.09 1.29 -1.17
CA GLY A 446 -4.07 0.30 -1.44
C GLY A 446 -3.54 -0.41 -0.19
N THR A 447 -3.37 -1.73 -0.30
CA THR A 447 -2.67 -2.57 0.67
C THR A 447 -1.77 -3.52 -0.08
N CYS A 448 -0.50 -3.54 0.28
CA CYS A 448 0.52 -4.36 -0.35
C CYS A 448 0.85 -5.57 0.52
N GLY A 449 0.87 -6.77 -0.06
CA GLY A 449 1.27 -8.01 0.58
C GLY A 449 2.65 -8.48 0.13
N LYS A 450 3.54 -8.86 1.05
CA LYS A 450 4.83 -9.49 0.76
C LYS A 450 5.27 -10.34 1.94
N GLU A 451 5.64 -11.58 1.68
CA GLU A 451 6.09 -12.53 2.72
C GLU A 451 5.15 -12.63 3.94
N GLY A 452 3.83 -12.63 3.69
CA GLY A 452 2.81 -12.71 4.73
C GLY A 452 2.58 -11.40 5.50
N GLN A 453 3.26 -10.32 5.17
CA GLN A 453 3.09 -9.00 5.78
C GLN A 453 2.28 -8.06 4.88
N SER A 454 1.37 -7.30 5.48
CA SER A 454 0.54 -6.30 4.81
C SER A 454 0.92 -4.89 5.25
N VAL A 455 1.12 -3.97 4.29
CA VAL A 455 1.37 -2.54 4.60
C VAL A 455 0.50 -1.63 3.76
N PRO A 456 0.07 -0.46 4.30
CA PRO A 456 -0.65 0.55 3.53
C PRO A 456 0.24 1.14 2.42
N VAL A 457 -0.30 1.27 1.21
CA VAL A 457 0.40 1.87 0.07
C VAL A 457 -0.52 2.78 -0.73
N GLY A 458 0.07 3.63 -1.57
CA GLY A 458 -0.61 4.38 -2.60
C GLY A 458 -0.10 3.99 -3.98
N VAL A 459 -0.93 4.18 -4.98
CA VAL A 459 -0.57 3.98 -6.39
C VAL A 459 -1.05 5.15 -7.23
N GLY A 460 -0.52 5.30 -8.44
CA GLY A 460 -1.01 6.31 -9.36
C GLY A 460 -0.43 6.19 -10.75
N GLN A 461 -1.17 6.69 -11.70
CA GLN A 461 -0.70 6.84 -13.08
C GLN A 461 -1.57 7.83 -13.86
N PRO A 462 -1.08 8.35 -14.99
CA PRO A 462 -1.90 8.99 -16.00
C PRO A 462 -2.65 7.96 -16.85
N THR A 463 -3.60 8.41 -17.66
CA THR A 463 -4.13 7.59 -18.76
C THR A 463 -2.98 7.23 -19.72
N LEU A 464 -2.86 5.95 -20.06
CA LEU A 464 -1.77 5.48 -20.93
C LEU A 464 -2.25 4.38 -21.89
N LYS A 465 -1.58 4.28 -23.03
CA LYS A 465 -1.85 3.28 -24.08
C LYS A 465 -0.73 2.23 -24.10
N ILE A 466 -1.14 0.97 -24.05
CA ILE A 466 -0.26 -0.18 -24.20
C ILE A 466 -0.66 -0.92 -25.47
N ASP A 467 0.28 -1.09 -26.37
CA ASP A 467 0.05 -1.84 -27.61
C ASP A 467 0.31 -3.33 -27.39
N ASP A 468 -0.55 -4.16 -27.98
CA ASP A 468 -0.39 -5.62 -28.02
C ASP A 468 -0.18 -6.28 -26.64
N ILE A 469 -1.20 -6.19 -25.77
CA ILE A 469 -1.27 -6.90 -24.49
C ILE A 469 -2.30 -8.04 -24.55
N THR A 470 -2.02 -9.14 -23.84
CA THR A 470 -2.92 -10.29 -23.78
C THR A 470 -4.10 -10.02 -22.84
N VAL A 471 -5.29 -10.22 -23.39
CA VAL A 471 -6.57 -10.22 -22.65
C VAL A 471 -7.13 -11.62 -22.61
N CYS A 472 -7.45 -12.10 -21.41
CA CYS A 472 -8.13 -13.36 -21.18
C CYS A 472 -9.51 -13.17 -20.60
N LEU A 473 -10.36 -14.21 -20.70
CA LEU A 473 -11.64 -14.26 -20.02
C LEU A 473 -11.48 -15.01 -18.69
N LEU A 474 -11.98 -14.43 -17.61
CA LEU A 474 -12.28 -15.23 -16.43
C LEU A 474 -13.58 -16.03 -16.72
N TYR A 475 -13.42 -17.31 -17.00
CA TYR A 475 -14.55 -18.23 -16.86
C TYR A 475 -14.79 -18.42 -15.36
N THR A 476 -15.75 -17.71 -14.80
CA THR A 476 -16.42 -18.18 -13.58
C THR A 476 -17.22 -19.40 -14.02
N SER A 477 -16.67 -20.60 -13.96
CA SER A 477 -17.45 -21.82 -13.94
C SER A 477 -18.51 -21.65 -12.84
N PRO A 478 -19.82 -21.85 -13.07
CA PRO A 478 -20.73 -22.09 -11.98
C PRO A 478 -20.13 -23.28 -11.22
N SER A 479 -19.86 -23.10 -9.91
CA SER A 479 -19.51 -24.21 -9.02
C SER A 479 -20.50 -25.33 -9.29
N PRO A 480 -20.08 -26.55 -9.60
CA PRO A 480 -21.01 -27.68 -9.64
C PRO A 480 -21.70 -27.68 -8.27
N ARG A 481 -23.01 -27.50 -8.23
CA ARG A 481 -23.79 -27.80 -7.04
C ARG A 481 -23.55 -29.27 -6.80
N ASP A 482 -22.86 -29.62 -5.72
CA ASP A 482 -22.90 -30.97 -5.21
C ASP A 482 -24.35 -31.35 -4.97
N PRO A 483 -24.89 -32.37 -5.64
CA PRO A 483 -26.17 -32.93 -5.26
C PRO A 483 -25.85 -33.89 -4.10
N HIS A 484 -26.17 -33.43 -2.89
CA HIS A 484 -26.68 -34.17 -1.72
C HIS A 484 -26.39 -33.49 -0.40
#